data_21234b94ab0e8d259a18360622a4b8ed
#
_entry.id   21234b94ab0e8d259a18360622a4b8ed
#
_cell.length_a   1.000
_cell.length_b   1.000
_cell.length_c   1.000
_cell.angle_alpha   90.00
_cell.angle_beta   90.00
_cell.angle_gamma   90.00
#
_symmetry.space_group_name_H-M   'P 1'
#
loop_
_entity.id
_entity.type
_entity.pdbx_description
1 polymer ?
#
loop_
_entity_poly.entity_id
_entity_poly.type
_entity_poly.pdbx_seq_one_letter_code
_entity_poly.pdbx_strand_id
1 'polypeptide(L)'
;MGTRAIKSKVLALLQSQDLADSVAALQAMAAKDAVNALFSLICREDPLLRWRAVTCMGLSVARLAEEDMEEARMIMRRFLWSLNDESGGIGWGAPESMAEVMCQHAALAEEYVHMLISYMREDGAELCQDGNYIEHPLLQRGLLWGVARLSECRPELLRARGAARDIPPYLDAADAEVRGLAALACGRLAISAATPRLRQLATDEVTFRLYRAEALITLRVAD
;
A
#
# COMPACT_ATOMS: atom_id res chain seq x y z
N MET A 1 -15.73 -3.79 25.58
CA MET A 1 -16.07 -2.45 25.07
C MET A 1 -16.88 -2.61 23.79
N GLY A 2 -17.93 -1.80 23.53
CA GLY A 2 -18.70 -1.97 22.29
C GLY A 2 -17.91 -1.48 21.07
N THR A 3 -18.19 -2.01 19.87
CA THR A 3 -17.47 -1.71 18.61
C THR A 3 -17.37 -0.20 18.31
N ARG A 4 -18.41 0.56 18.61
CA ARG A 4 -18.41 2.03 18.40
C ARG A 4 -17.41 2.74 19.32
N ALA A 5 -17.30 2.32 20.58
CA ALA A 5 -16.35 2.90 21.54
C ALA A 5 -14.90 2.58 21.15
N ILE A 6 -14.64 1.37 20.63
CA ILE A 6 -13.32 0.99 20.09
C ILE A 6 -12.95 1.88 18.91
N LYS A 7 -13.83 2.06 17.93
CA LYS A 7 -13.58 2.93 16.77
C LYS A 7 -13.29 4.38 17.18
N SER A 8 -14.07 4.94 18.13
CA SER A 8 -13.83 6.30 18.63
C SER A 8 -12.47 6.41 19.36
N LYS A 9 -12.10 5.39 20.14
CA LYS A 9 -10.81 5.36 20.83
C LYS A 9 -9.64 5.31 19.82
N VAL A 10 -9.72 4.44 18.80
CA VAL A 10 -8.68 4.31 17.78
C VAL A 10 -8.56 5.60 16.97
N LEU A 11 -9.68 6.23 16.60
CA LEU A 11 -9.67 7.52 15.92
C LEU A 11 -8.94 8.58 16.76
N ALA A 12 -9.27 8.71 18.05
CA ALA A 12 -8.63 9.68 18.93
C ALA A 12 -7.12 9.43 19.09
N LEU A 13 -6.70 8.16 19.16
CA LEU A 13 -5.28 7.78 19.19
C LEU A 13 -4.56 8.25 17.92
N LEU A 14 -5.11 7.98 16.73
CA LEU A 14 -4.45 8.36 15.47
C LEU A 14 -4.47 9.87 15.19
N GLN A 15 -5.32 10.61 15.85
CA GLN A 15 -5.33 12.08 15.82
C GLN A 15 -4.32 12.70 16.78
N SER A 16 -3.72 11.93 17.68
CA SER A 16 -2.66 12.42 18.58
C SER A 16 -1.42 12.86 17.77
N GLN A 17 -0.55 13.66 18.37
CA GLN A 17 0.63 14.17 17.66
C GLN A 17 1.71 13.11 17.46
N ASP A 18 1.78 12.10 18.33
CA ASP A 18 2.81 11.06 18.30
C ASP A 18 2.24 9.72 17.79
N LEU A 19 2.81 9.22 16.67
CA LEU A 19 2.43 7.93 16.11
C LEU A 19 2.96 6.77 16.96
N ALA A 20 4.12 6.90 17.60
CA ALA A 20 4.68 5.85 18.44
C ALA A 20 3.77 5.55 19.65
N ASP A 21 3.22 6.59 20.29
CA ASP A 21 2.22 6.44 21.36
C ASP A 21 0.95 5.76 20.85
N SER A 22 0.51 6.13 19.65
CA SER A 22 -0.67 5.52 19.01
C SER A 22 -0.44 4.04 18.75
N VAL A 23 0.73 3.67 18.23
CA VAL A 23 1.12 2.27 17.98
C VAL A 23 1.17 1.49 19.29
N ALA A 24 1.83 2.01 20.34
CA ALA A 24 1.89 1.36 21.64
C ALA A 24 0.50 1.10 22.24
N ALA A 25 -0.39 2.11 22.16
CA ALA A 25 -1.76 1.98 22.64
C ALA A 25 -2.59 0.95 21.84
N LEU A 26 -2.38 0.85 20.51
CA LEU A 26 -3.01 -0.15 19.65
C LEU A 26 -2.46 -1.55 19.93
N GLN A 27 -1.18 -1.68 20.21
CA GLN A 27 -0.58 -2.96 20.59
C GLN A 27 -1.11 -3.49 21.93
N ALA A 28 -1.56 -2.64 22.84
CA ALA A 28 -2.22 -3.03 24.08
C ALA A 28 -3.69 -3.49 23.91
N MET A 29 -4.26 -3.34 22.71
CA MET A 29 -5.62 -3.80 22.39
C MET A 29 -5.59 -5.19 21.76
N ALA A 30 -6.72 -5.93 21.75
CA ALA A 30 -6.84 -7.13 20.93
C ALA A 30 -6.61 -6.80 19.46
N ALA A 31 -5.76 -7.56 18.75
CA ALA A 31 -5.37 -7.29 17.37
C ALA A 31 -6.59 -7.19 16.43
N LYS A 32 -7.54 -8.10 16.57
CA LYS A 32 -8.79 -8.12 15.80
C LYS A 32 -9.64 -6.86 16.00
N ASP A 33 -9.71 -6.33 17.21
CA ASP A 33 -10.46 -5.10 17.51
C ASP A 33 -9.78 -3.87 16.89
N ALA A 34 -8.45 -3.77 16.97
CA ALA A 34 -7.67 -2.71 16.35
C ALA A 34 -7.86 -2.73 14.81
N VAL A 35 -7.69 -3.88 14.17
CA VAL A 35 -7.86 -4.07 12.71
C VAL A 35 -9.27 -3.66 12.27
N ASN A 36 -10.32 -4.11 12.95
CA ASN A 36 -11.69 -3.76 12.60
C ASN A 36 -12.00 -2.26 12.73
N ALA A 37 -11.37 -1.57 13.68
CA ALA A 37 -11.50 -0.12 13.80
C ALA A 37 -10.76 0.61 12.68
N LEU A 38 -9.54 0.17 12.34
CA LEU A 38 -8.66 0.76 11.33
C LEU A 38 -9.28 0.72 9.93
N PHE A 39 -10.05 -0.31 9.57
CA PHE A 39 -10.75 -0.35 8.27
C PHE A 39 -11.59 0.88 7.98
N SER A 40 -12.17 1.52 8.97
CA SER A 40 -12.96 2.75 8.78
C SER A 40 -12.09 4.01 8.69
N LEU A 41 -10.78 3.90 8.89
CA LEU A 41 -9.85 5.01 8.95
C LEU A 41 -8.90 5.07 7.75
N ILE A 42 -8.60 3.93 7.11
CA ILE A 42 -7.75 3.87 5.91
C ILE A 42 -8.39 4.55 4.69
N CYS A 43 -9.69 4.81 4.70
CA CYS A 43 -10.43 5.50 3.65
C CYS A 43 -10.78 6.96 3.98
N ARG A 44 -10.18 7.54 5.03
CA ARG A 44 -10.47 8.91 5.44
C ARG A 44 -9.86 9.95 4.50
N GLU A 45 -10.55 11.09 4.36
CA GLU A 45 -10.10 12.23 3.54
C GLU A 45 -8.87 12.93 4.13
N ASP A 46 -8.76 13.01 5.47
CA ASP A 46 -7.56 13.53 6.13
C ASP A 46 -6.35 12.65 5.80
N PRO A 47 -5.37 13.16 5.03
CA PRO A 47 -4.28 12.35 4.54
C PRO A 47 -3.39 11.81 5.66
N LEU A 48 -3.10 12.61 6.69
CA LEU A 48 -2.22 12.17 7.77
C LEU A 48 -2.88 11.08 8.60
N LEU A 49 -4.17 11.25 8.93
CA LEU A 49 -4.95 10.25 9.64
C LEU A 49 -5.03 8.94 8.84
N ARG A 50 -5.28 9.04 7.52
CA ARG A 50 -5.32 7.88 6.63
C ARG A 50 -3.99 7.11 6.63
N TRP A 51 -2.87 7.80 6.45
CA TRP A 51 -1.56 7.18 6.39
C TRP A 51 -1.14 6.55 7.73
N ARG A 52 -1.45 7.21 8.85
CA ARG A 52 -1.26 6.62 10.17
C ARG A 52 -2.09 5.35 10.35
N ALA A 53 -3.34 5.36 9.85
CA ALA A 53 -4.17 4.16 9.87
C ALA A 53 -3.60 3.03 9.02
N VAL A 54 -3.03 3.32 7.84
CA VAL A 54 -2.33 2.36 6.97
C VAL A 54 -1.13 1.74 7.70
N THR A 55 -0.26 2.56 8.31
CA THR A 55 0.89 2.08 9.08
C THR A 55 0.44 1.18 10.25
N CYS A 56 -0.54 1.64 11.03
CA CYS A 56 -1.06 0.86 12.15
C CYS A 56 -1.78 -0.42 11.70
N MET A 57 -2.42 -0.42 10.52
CA MET A 57 -3.02 -1.60 9.92
C MET A 57 -1.96 -2.66 9.63
N GLY A 58 -0.84 -2.27 9.01
CA GLY A 58 0.29 -3.19 8.76
C GLY A 58 0.77 -3.88 10.04
N LEU A 59 1.06 -3.09 11.08
CA LEU A 59 1.52 -3.59 12.37
C LEU A 59 0.48 -4.48 13.08
N SER A 60 -0.80 -4.09 13.03
CA SER A 60 -1.87 -4.82 13.71
C SER A 60 -2.18 -6.15 13.03
N VAL A 61 -2.17 -6.21 11.69
CA VAL A 61 -2.38 -7.47 10.96
C VAL A 61 -1.17 -8.39 11.07
N ALA A 62 0.06 -7.85 11.07
CA ALA A 62 1.26 -8.64 11.33
C ALA A 62 1.19 -9.32 12.71
N ARG A 63 0.81 -8.57 13.76
CA ARG A 63 0.59 -9.15 15.09
C ARG A 63 -0.54 -10.19 15.10
N LEU A 64 -1.64 -9.90 14.39
CA LEU A 64 -2.74 -10.86 14.26
C LEU A 64 -2.26 -12.16 13.61
N ALA A 65 -1.34 -12.10 12.65
CA ALA A 65 -0.77 -13.28 12.00
C ALA A 65 0.06 -14.15 12.95
N GLU A 66 0.73 -13.55 13.94
CA GLU A 66 1.44 -14.28 14.99
C GLU A 66 0.47 -14.96 15.98
N GLU A 67 -0.71 -14.36 16.20
CA GLU A 67 -1.75 -14.90 17.08
C GLU A 67 -2.61 -15.95 16.34
N ASP A 68 -3.03 -15.64 15.11
CA ASP A 68 -3.87 -16.47 14.25
C ASP A 68 -3.64 -16.12 12.77
N MET A 69 -2.84 -16.91 12.08
CA MET A 69 -2.49 -16.70 10.68
C MET A 69 -3.73 -16.71 9.76
N GLU A 70 -4.73 -17.54 10.05
CA GLU A 70 -5.92 -17.62 9.19
C GLU A 70 -6.82 -16.39 9.34
N GLU A 71 -6.93 -15.81 10.52
CA GLU A 71 -7.60 -14.51 10.70
C GLU A 71 -6.86 -13.41 9.92
N ALA A 72 -5.52 -13.40 9.93
CA ALA A 72 -4.76 -12.43 9.13
C ALA A 72 -4.96 -12.63 7.62
N ARG A 73 -5.01 -13.88 7.14
CA ARG A 73 -5.36 -14.20 5.75
C ARG A 73 -6.77 -13.72 5.39
N MET A 74 -7.73 -13.83 6.30
CA MET A 74 -9.08 -13.27 6.08
C MET A 74 -9.04 -11.76 5.90
N ILE A 75 -8.18 -11.05 6.62
CA ILE A 75 -8.00 -9.60 6.43
C ILE A 75 -7.38 -9.30 5.06
N MET A 76 -6.35 -10.05 4.63
CA MET A 76 -5.76 -9.88 3.30
C MET A 76 -6.79 -10.14 2.19
N ARG A 77 -7.59 -11.20 2.30
CA ARG A 77 -8.69 -11.47 1.35
C ARG A 77 -9.75 -10.37 1.35
N ARG A 78 -10.02 -9.75 2.50
CA ARG A 78 -10.95 -8.60 2.57
C ARG A 78 -10.43 -7.37 1.82
N PHE A 79 -9.11 -7.09 1.85
CA PHE A 79 -8.52 -6.04 1.01
C PHE A 79 -8.68 -6.37 -0.48
N LEU A 80 -8.34 -7.60 -0.88
CA LEU A 80 -8.49 -8.04 -2.27
C LEU A 80 -9.94 -7.92 -2.73
N TRP A 81 -10.88 -8.33 -1.91
CA TRP A 81 -12.31 -8.21 -2.22
C TRP A 81 -12.71 -6.75 -2.42
N SER A 82 -12.26 -5.83 -1.55
CA SER A 82 -12.59 -4.41 -1.69
C SER A 82 -12.01 -3.76 -2.96
N LEU A 83 -10.93 -4.32 -3.53
CA LEU A 83 -10.34 -3.87 -4.79
C LEU A 83 -11.09 -4.38 -6.02
N ASN A 84 -11.79 -5.50 -5.90
CA ASN A 84 -12.55 -6.13 -6.98
C ASN A 84 -14.08 -5.89 -6.86
N ASP A 85 -14.50 -5.04 -5.91
CA ASP A 85 -15.93 -4.77 -5.67
C ASP A 85 -16.44 -3.68 -6.63
N GLU A 86 -17.29 -4.06 -7.57
CA GLU A 86 -17.95 -3.18 -8.54
C GLU A 86 -19.12 -2.38 -7.91
N SER A 87 -19.53 -2.69 -6.68
CA SER A 87 -20.73 -2.11 -6.03
C SER A 87 -20.54 -0.70 -5.44
N GLY A 88 -19.40 -0.05 -5.70
CA GLY A 88 -19.10 1.32 -5.26
C GLY A 88 -18.38 1.42 -3.92
N GLY A 89 -17.99 0.30 -3.33
CA GLY A 89 -17.06 0.23 -2.21
C GLY A 89 -15.63 0.37 -2.71
N ILE A 90 -15.21 1.60 -3.06
CA ILE A 90 -13.85 1.85 -3.52
C ILE A 90 -12.86 1.43 -2.42
N GLY A 91 -11.96 0.52 -2.76
CA GLY A 91 -10.96 -0.06 -1.85
C GLY A 91 -9.84 0.91 -1.44
N TRP A 92 -10.20 2.17 -1.12
CA TRP A 92 -9.23 3.19 -0.73
C TRP A 92 -8.43 2.78 0.49
N GLY A 93 -7.12 2.89 0.39
CA GLY A 93 -6.19 2.48 1.43
C GLY A 93 -5.92 0.97 1.48
N ALA A 94 -6.58 0.14 0.64
CA ALA A 94 -6.36 -1.29 0.61
C ALA A 94 -4.99 -1.67 0.01
N PRO A 95 -4.55 -1.16 -1.16
CA PRO A 95 -3.24 -1.50 -1.71
C PRO A 95 -2.11 -1.09 -0.76
N GLU A 96 -2.20 0.11 -0.16
CA GLU A 96 -1.23 0.63 0.79
C GLU A 96 -1.17 -0.23 2.06
N SER A 97 -2.35 -0.62 2.58
CA SER A 97 -2.43 -1.47 3.77
C SER A 97 -1.88 -2.87 3.51
N MET A 98 -2.18 -3.47 2.36
CA MET A 98 -1.60 -4.75 1.94
C MET A 98 -0.08 -4.67 1.90
N ALA A 99 0.48 -3.62 1.30
CA ALA A 99 1.92 -3.42 1.22
C ALA A 99 2.55 -3.28 2.62
N GLU A 100 1.96 -2.49 3.52
CA GLU A 100 2.46 -2.37 4.89
C GLU A 100 2.38 -3.70 5.65
N VAL A 101 1.30 -4.46 5.54
CA VAL A 101 1.22 -5.82 6.11
C VAL A 101 2.36 -6.70 5.59
N MET A 102 2.60 -6.71 4.29
CA MET A 102 3.66 -7.49 3.65
C MET A 102 5.07 -7.01 4.04
N CYS A 103 5.25 -5.72 4.33
CA CYS A 103 6.50 -5.22 4.90
C CYS A 103 6.74 -5.78 6.32
N GLN A 104 5.71 -5.85 7.13
CA GLN A 104 5.80 -6.26 8.52
C GLN A 104 5.83 -7.78 8.72
N HIS A 105 5.24 -8.58 7.81
CA HIS A 105 5.12 -10.03 7.97
C HIS A 105 5.55 -10.81 6.73
N ALA A 106 6.64 -11.59 6.85
CA ALA A 106 7.29 -12.25 5.71
C ALA A 106 6.41 -13.33 5.04
N ALA A 107 5.72 -14.16 5.81
CA ALA A 107 4.88 -15.23 5.24
C ALA A 107 3.69 -14.63 4.47
N LEU A 108 3.05 -13.58 4.99
CA LEU A 108 1.99 -12.89 4.25
C LEU A 108 2.53 -12.19 2.99
N ALA A 109 3.79 -11.71 3.01
CA ALA A 109 4.41 -11.17 1.81
C ALA A 109 4.59 -12.24 0.72
N GLU A 110 5.10 -13.41 1.07
CA GLU A 110 5.25 -14.54 0.14
C GLU A 110 3.91 -14.99 -0.44
N GLU A 111 2.85 -15.02 0.36
CA GLU A 111 1.53 -15.44 -0.05
C GLU A 111 0.80 -14.42 -0.94
N TYR A 112 1.00 -13.10 -0.72
CA TYR A 112 0.11 -12.09 -1.32
C TYR A 112 0.79 -11.09 -2.27
N VAL A 113 2.14 -11.03 -2.33
CA VAL A 113 2.82 -10.04 -3.17
C VAL A 113 2.48 -10.19 -4.66
N HIS A 114 2.28 -11.42 -5.13
CA HIS A 114 1.91 -11.67 -6.53
C HIS A 114 0.53 -11.09 -6.88
N MET A 115 -0.40 -11.06 -5.91
CA MET A 115 -1.71 -10.42 -6.09
C MET A 115 -1.57 -8.91 -6.26
N LEU A 116 -0.72 -8.26 -5.43
CA LEU A 116 -0.47 -6.82 -5.59
C LEU A 116 0.16 -6.52 -6.95
N ILE A 117 1.12 -7.34 -7.40
CA ILE A 117 1.76 -7.20 -8.72
C ILE A 117 0.75 -7.36 -9.86
N SER A 118 -0.21 -8.30 -9.74
CA SER A 118 -1.21 -8.53 -10.79
C SER A 118 -2.08 -7.31 -11.09
N TYR A 119 -2.29 -6.43 -10.11
CA TYR A 119 -3.02 -5.18 -10.30
C TYR A 119 -2.31 -4.14 -11.18
N MET A 120 -1.03 -4.35 -11.48
CA MET A 120 -0.29 -3.55 -12.47
C MET A 120 -0.45 -4.05 -13.91
N ARG A 121 -1.03 -5.24 -14.12
CA ARG A 121 -1.10 -5.89 -15.43
C ARG A 121 -2.47 -5.75 -16.03
N GLU A 122 -2.51 -5.34 -17.30
CA GLU A 122 -3.74 -5.39 -18.08
C GLU A 122 -4.21 -6.84 -18.27
N ASP A 123 -5.52 -6.99 -18.41
CA ASP A 123 -6.11 -8.27 -18.78
C ASP A 123 -5.63 -8.68 -20.16
N GLY A 124 -5.27 -9.94 -20.33
CA GLY A 124 -4.91 -10.48 -21.62
C GLY A 124 -6.12 -10.62 -22.54
N ALA A 125 -5.85 -10.93 -23.81
CA ALA A 125 -6.88 -11.12 -24.83
C ALA A 125 -7.77 -12.36 -24.60
N GLU A 126 -7.34 -13.30 -23.75
CA GLU A 126 -8.03 -14.55 -23.44
C GLU A 126 -8.58 -14.54 -22.01
N LEU A 127 -9.72 -15.17 -21.79
CA LEU A 127 -10.30 -15.38 -20.46
C LEU A 127 -9.28 -16.09 -19.55
N CYS A 128 -9.11 -15.59 -18.32
CA CYS A 128 -8.19 -16.12 -17.32
C CYS A 128 -6.71 -15.85 -17.58
N GLN A 129 -6.35 -14.88 -18.41
CA GLN A 129 -4.98 -14.35 -18.45
C GLN A 129 -4.68 -13.44 -17.23
N ASP A 130 -3.43 -13.50 -16.78
CA ASP A 130 -2.95 -12.85 -15.56
C ASP A 130 -3.00 -11.32 -15.63
N GLY A 131 -4.09 -10.70 -15.30
CA GLY A 131 -4.20 -9.26 -15.12
C GLY A 131 -5.42 -8.93 -14.28
N ASN A 132 -5.26 -7.94 -13.41
CA ASN A 132 -6.32 -7.34 -12.62
C ASN A 132 -6.13 -5.83 -12.62
N TYR A 133 -5.89 -5.25 -13.80
CA TYR A 133 -5.48 -3.86 -13.93
C TYR A 133 -6.41 -2.90 -13.21
N ILE A 134 -5.85 -2.09 -12.33
CA ILE A 134 -6.60 -1.06 -11.61
C ILE A 134 -6.65 0.22 -12.46
N GLU A 135 -7.83 0.53 -13.03
CA GLU A 135 -8.05 1.75 -13.82
C GLU A 135 -8.23 3.01 -12.97
N HIS A 136 -8.72 2.87 -11.73
CA HIS A 136 -9.06 4.02 -10.90
C HIS A 136 -7.81 4.78 -10.44
N PRO A 137 -7.66 6.10 -10.74
CA PRO A 137 -6.41 6.85 -10.51
C PRO A 137 -5.94 6.86 -9.05
N LEU A 138 -6.86 6.99 -8.09
CA LEU A 138 -6.49 6.99 -6.66
C LEU A 138 -6.01 5.62 -6.19
N LEU A 139 -6.57 4.54 -6.74
CA LEU A 139 -6.11 3.19 -6.42
C LEU A 139 -4.78 2.89 -7.09
N GLN A 140 -4.53 3.42 -8.29
CA GLN A 140 -3.20 3.34 -8.94
C GLN A 140 -2.12 4.04 -8.10
N ARG A 141 -2.39 5.23 -7.54
CA ARG A 141 -1.46 5.88 -6.60
C ARG A 141 -1.17 4.99 -5.39
N GLY A 142 -2.21 4.41 -4.78
CA GLY A 142 -2.07 3.49 -3.66
C GLY A 142 -1.27 2.22 -4.02
N LEU A 143 -1.53 1.65 -5.20
CA LEU A 143 -0.81 0.49 -5.72
C LEU A 143 0.68 0.82 -5.90
N LEU A 144 1.00 1.90 -6.61
CA LEU A 144 2.40 2.29 -6.86
C LEU A 144 3.11 2.71 -5.57
N TRP A 145 2.41 3.35 -4.61
CA TRP A 145 2.96 3.57 -3.28
C TRP A 145 3.31 2.24 -2.59
N GLY A 146 2.41 1.27 -2.64
CA GLY A 146 2.64 -0.07 -2.09
C GLY A 146 3.84 -0.76 -2.72
N VAL A 147 3.98 -0.70 -4.03
CA VAL A 147 5.12 -1.25 -4.78
C VAL A 147 6.42 -0.52 -4.40
N ALA A 148 6.41 0.81 -4.33
CA ALA A 148 7.56 1.61 -3.89
C ALA A 148 7.95 1.28 -2.43
N ARG A 149 6.98 1.06 -1.55
CA ARG A 149 7.21 0.65 -0.16
C ARG A 149 7.82 -0.75 -0.08
N LEU A 150 7.28 -1.71 -0.82
CA LEU A 150 7.83 -3.07 -0.90
C LEU A 150 9.22 -3.11 -1.54
N SER A 151 9.52 -2.22 -2.49
CA SER A 151 10.88 -2.12 -3.05
C SER A 151 11.92 -1.68 -2.02
N GLU A 152 11.51 -1.07 -0.92
CA GLU A 152 12.37 -0.70 0.20
C GLU A 152 12.52 -1.86 1.21
N CYS A 153 11.43 -2.51 1.59
CA CYS A 153 11.43 -3.52 2.67
C CYS A 153 11.56 -4.97 2.17
N ARG A 154 11.18 -5.27 0.92
CA ARG A 154 11.18 -6.63 0.33
C ARG A 154 11.69 -6.63 -1.12
N PRO A 155 12.83 -5.99 -1.44
CA PRO A 155 13.28 -5.84 -2.83
C PRO A 155 13.53 -7.19 -3.52
N GLU A 156 14.08 -8.18 -2.81
CA GLU A 156 14.37 -9.50 -3.38
C GLU A 156 13.09 -10.25 -3.76
N LEU A 157 12.04 -10.12 -2.93
CA LEU A 157 10.77 -10.75 -3.22
C LEU A 157 10.11 -10.15 -4.48
N LEU A 158 10.14 -8.82 -4.63
CA LEU A 158 9.63 -8.17 -5.85
C LEU A 158 10.42 -8.60 -7.10
N ARG A 159 11.75 -8.72 -7.00
CA ARG A 159 12.60 -9.24 -8.11
C ARG A 159 12.24 -10.68 -8.45
N ALA A 160 12.14 -11.54 -7.46
CA ALA A 160 11.80 -12.95 -7.63
C ALA A 160 10.43 -13.17 -8.27
N ARG A 161 9.47 -12.28 -8.00
CA ARG A 161 8.11 -12.30 -8.57
C ARG A 161 7.98 -11.54 -9.90
N GLY A 162 9.09 -11.03 -10.45
CA GLY A 162 9.14 -10.42 -11.77
C GLY A 162 8.55 -9.00 -11.87
N ALA A 163 8.36 -8.29 -10.76
CA ALA A 163 7.81 -6.93 -10.74
C ALA A 163 8.61 -5.93 -11.61
N ALA A 164 9.88 -6.21 -11.87
CA ALA A 164 10.74 -5.38 -12.73
C ALA A 164 10.20 -5.22 -14.17
N ARG A 165 9.36 -6.14 -14.64
CA ARG A 165 8.70 -6.05 -15.95
C ARG A 165 7.48 -5.11 -15.92
N ASP A 166 6.78 -5.08 -14.79
CA ASP A 166 5.45 -4.47 -14.68
C ASP A 166 5.50 -3.00 -14.23
N ILE A 167 6.61 -2.55 -13.59
CA ILE A 167 6.76 -1.19 -13.07
C ILE A 167 7.10 -0.14 -14.15
N PRO A 168 8.03 -0.38 -15.10
CA PRO A 168 8.48 0.64 -16.06
C PRO A 168 7.39 1.32 -16.87
N PRO A 169 6.29 0.68 -17.30
CA PRO A 169 5.20 1.37 -18.02
C PRO A 169 4.60 2.55 -17.26
N TYR A 170 4.60 2.52 -15.92
CA TYR A 170 4.07 3.59 -15.09
C TYR A 170 4.95 4.85 -15.04
N LEU A 171 6.18 4.81 -15.58
CA LEU A 171 7.01 6.00 -15.78
C LEU A 171 6.43 6.96 -16.82
N ASP A 172 5.48 6.50 -17.65
CA ASP A 172 4.77 7.29 -18.64
C ASP A 172 3.37 7.73 -18.19
N ALA A 173 2.99 7.42 -16.95
CA ALA A 173 1.67 7.77 -16.44
C ALA A 173 1.44 9.30 -16.48
N ALA A 174 0.23 9.73 -16.82
CA ALA A 174 -0.16 11.14 -16.79
C ALA A 174 -0.12 11.72 -15.35
N ASP A 175 -0.38 10.87 -14.35
CA ASP A 175 -0.38 11.24 -12.95
C ASP A 175 1.06 11.31 -12.40
N ALA A 176 1.46 12.47 -11.87
CA ALA A 176 2.82 12.70 -11.37
C ALA A 176 3.16 11.85 -10.13
N GLU A 177 2.19 11.57 -9.27
CA GLU A 177 2.39 10.71 -8.11
C GLU A 177 2.69 9.27 -8.54
N VAL A 178 1.93 8.76 -9.51
CA VAL A 178 2.16 7.43 -10.11
C VAL A 178 3.55 7.37 -10.75
N ARG A 179 3.94 8.37 -11.57
CA ARG A 179 5.26 8.42 -12.20
C ARG A 179 6.40 8.47 -11.17
N GLY A 180 6.29 9.35 -10.17
CA GLY A 180 7.32 9.50 -9.14
C GLY A 180 7.48 8.23 -8.29
N LEU A 181 6.38 7.57 -7.92
CA LEU A 181 6.40 6.29 -7.20
C LEU A 181 7.01 5.16 -8.04
N ALA A 182 6.69 5.12 -9.34
CA ALA A 182 7.30 4.18 -10.27
C ALA A 182 8.81 4.43 -10.42
N ALA A 183 9.25 5.69 -10.50
CA ALA A 183 10.66 6.05 -10.57
C ALA A 183 11.41 5.62 -9.31
N LEU A 184 10.86 5.86 -8.12
CA LEU A 184 11.38 5.38 -6.84
C LEU A 184 11.55 3.86 -6.82
N ALA A 185 10.53 3.12 -7.24
CA ALA A 185 10.57 1.66 -7.26
C ALA A 185 11.59 1.14 -8.28
N CYS A 186 11.64 1.71 -9.49
CA CYS A 186 12.62 1.36 -10.51
C CYS A 186 14.06 1.59 -10.03
N GLY A 187 14.32 2.72 -9.36
CA GLY A 187 15.64 3.03 -8.80
C GLY A 187 16.07 2.04 -7.73
N ARG A 188 15.19 1.77 -6.75
CA ARG A 188 15.47 0.84 -5.64
C ARG A 188 15.68 -0.61 -6.10
N LEU A 189 14.94 -1.03 -7.11
CA LEU A 189 15.07 -2.37 -7.69
C LEU A 189 16.20 -2.47 -8.71
N ALA A 190 16.88 -1.35 -9.05
CA ALA A 190 17.92 -1.26 -10.06
C ALA A 190 17.48 -1.80 -11.43
N ILE A 191 16.27 -1.40 -11.89
CA ILE A 191 15.69 -1.86 -13.16
C ILE A 191 16.41 -1.16 -14.31
N SER A 192 17.38 -1.85 -14.93
CA SER A 192 18.21 -1.29 -16.01
C SER A 192 17.39 -0.85 -17.23
N ALA A 193 16.34 -1.57 -17.57
CA ALA A 193 15.44 -1.23 -18.68
C ALA A 193 14.73 0.16 -18.47
N ALA A 194 14.57 0.61 -17.24
CA ALA A 194 13.97 1.90 -16.92
C ALA A 194 14.95 3.08 -17.05
N THR A 195 16.27 2.82 -17.13
CA THR A 195 17.31 3.86 -17.09
C THR A 195 17.13 4.97 -18.15
N PRO A 196 16.80 4.71 -19.42
CA PRO A 196 16.61 5.77 -20.42
C PRO A 196 15.47 6.71 -20.01
N ARG A 197 14.35 6.16 -19.51
CA ARG A 197 13.19 6.96 -19.12
C ARG A 197 13.43 7.72 -17.81
N LEU A 198 14.09 7.12 -16.84
CA LEU A 198 14.49 7.80 -15.59
C LEU A 198 15.38 9.02 -15.86
N ARG A 199 16.31 8.94 -16.83
CA ARG A 199 17.12 10.10 -17.23
C ARG A 199 16.27 11.25 -17.80
N GLN A 200 15.21 10.94 -18.53
CA GLN A 200 14.28 11.97 -19.05
C GLN A 200 13.46 12.58 -17.90
N LEU A 201 13.03 11.77 -16.92
CA LEU A 201 12.29 12.25 -15.75
C LEU A 201 13.14 13.09 -14.79
N ALA A 202 14.48 13.04 -14.88
CA ALA A 202 15.37 13.90 -14.09
C ALA A 202 15.16 15.42 -14.31
N THR A 203 14.33 15.81 -15.27
CA THR A 203 13.92 17.20 -15.52
C THR A 203 12.43 17.45 -15.30
N ASP A 204 11.69 16.47 -14.76
CA ASP A 204 10.26 16.61 -14.46
C ASP A 204 10.05 17.34 -13.12
N GLU A 205 9.78 18.64 -13.20
CA GLU A 205 9.59 19.51 -12.04
C GLU A 205 8.19 19.38 -11.38
N VAL A 206 7.31 18.52 -11.90
CA VAL A 206 5.99 18.33 -11.32
C VAL A 206 6.11 17.68 -9.94
N THR A 207 5.40 18.24 -8.96
CA THR A 207 5.47 17.77 -7.58
C THR A 207 4.36 16.79 -7.25
N PHE A 208 4.64 15.88 -6.34
CA PHE A 208 3.67 14.98 -5.74
C PHE A 208 3.91 14.81 -4.24
N ARG A 209 2.95 14.25 -3.53
CA ARG A 209 3.05 14.01 -2.08
C ARG A 209 3.38 12.55 -1.81
N LEU A 210 4.40 12.33 -0.99
CA LEU A 210 4.82 11.00 -0.56
C LEU A 210 4.70 10.88 0.96
N TYR A 211 4.01 9.84 1.44
CA TYR A 211 4.08 9.46 2.85
C TYR A 211 5.30 8.57 3.06
N ARG A 212 6.23 9.04 3.87
CA ARG A 212 7.47 8.34 4.20
C ARG A 212 7.95 8.76 5.59
N ALA A 213 8.47 7.83 6.38
CA ALA A 213 8.97 8.10 7.74
C ALA A 213 7.97 8.90 8.58
N GLU A 214 6.71 8.46 8.59
CA GLU A 214 5.58 9.03 9.35
C GLU A 214 5.18 10.47 8.97
N ALA A 215 5.73 11.00 7.89
CA ALA A 215 5.45 12.34 7.39
C ALA A 215 4.97 12.35 5.94
N LEU A 216 4.16 13.37 5.62
CA LEU A 216 3.84 13.70 4.24
C LEU A 216 4.86 14.72 3.73
N ILE A 217 5.70 14.30 2.82
CA ILE A 217 6.69 15.15 2.15
C ILE A 217 6.25 15.46 0.73
N THR A 218 6.72 16.58 0.20
CA THR A 218 6.53 16.93 -1.21
C THR A 218 7.85 16.72 -1.94
N LEU A 219 7.81 15.94 -3.01
CA LEU A 219 8.94 15.67 -3.90
C LEU A 219 8.59 16.12 -5.31
N ARG A 220 9.59 16.42 -6.13
CA ARG A 220 9.44 16.48 -7.59
C ARG A 220 9.61 15.08 -8.15
N VAL A 221 9.06 14.83 -9.33
CA VAL A 221 9.30 13.56 -10.04
C VAL A 221 10.79 13.40 -10.36
N ALA A 222 11.50 14.52 -10.53
CA ALA A 222 12.95 14.56 -10.78
C ALA A 222 13.82 14.17 -9.59
N ASP A 223 13.30 14.18 -8.34
CA ASP A 223 14.06 13.87 -7.11
C ASP A 223 14.24 12.36 -6.92
#